data_489ca2dc015e0d38b8a6fae9d478dca4
#
_entry.id   489ca2dc015e0d38b8a6fae9d478dca4
#
_cell.length_a   1.000
_cell.length_b   1.000
_cell.length_c   1.000
_cell.angle_alpha   90.00
_cell.angle_beta   90.00
_cell.angle_gamma   90.00
#
_symmetry.space_group_name_H-M   'P 1'
#
loop_
_entity.id
_entity.type
_entity.pdbx_description
1 polymer ?
#
loop_
_entity_poly.entity_id
_entity_poly.type
_entity_poly.pdbx_seq_one_letter_code
_entity_poly.pdbx_strand_id
1 'polypeptide(L)'
;MKVTVIGSHLCEDTRNTLEILKGKDVESEFFNLSEDLSALKKYLHYRETENMYEEVRKNGGIGIPLLVLEDGTKTFDVNEVLKKLEK
;
A
#
# COMPACT_ATOMS: atom_id res chain seq x y z
N MET A 1 -13.73 -7.86 -2.52
CA MET A 1 -12.79 -6.84 -3.01
C MET A 1 -11.36 -7.28 -2.73
N LYS A 2 -10.48 -7.06 -3.70
CA LYS A 2 -9.06 -7.39 -3.55
C LYS A 2 -8.25 -6.11 -3.32
N VAL A 3 -7.37 -6.14 -2.32
CA VAL A 3 -6.50 -5.00 -1.98
C VAL A 3 -5.06 -5.47 -2.06
N THR A 4 -4.24 -4.75 -2.84
CA THR A 4 -2.81 -5.01 -2.90
C THR A 4 -2.13 -4.05 -1.93
N VAL A 5 -1.30 -4.60 -1.04
CA VAL A 5 -0.55 -3.81 -0.06
C VAL A 5 0.93 -3.89 -0.42
N ILE A 6 1.53 -2.75 -0.72
CA ILE A 6 2.95 -2.67 -1.04
C ILE A 6 3.65 -1.96 0.11
N GLY A 7 4.49 -2.67 0.83
CA GLY A 7 5.14 -2.11 2.00
C GLY A 7 6.22 -3.02 2.53
N SER A 8 6.52 -2.87 3.81
CA SER A 8 7.59 -3.64 4.44
C SER A 8 7.14 -4.16 5.80
N HIS A 9 7.52 -5.41 6.10
CA HIS A 9 7.26 -5.98 7.43
C HIS A 9 8.01 -5.23 8.53
N LEU A 10 9.00 -4.40 8.14
CA LEU A 10 9.77 -3.58 9.08
C LEU A 10 9.07 -2.26 9.40
N CYS A 11 8.05 -1.91 8.63
CA CYS A 11 7.31 -0.66 8.81
C CYS A 11 6.09 -0.88 9.70
N GLU A 12 6.01 -0.15 10.79
CA GLU A 12 4.89 -0.27 11.73
C GLU A 12 3.54 0.00 11.06
N ASP A 13 3.48 1.03 10.23
CA ASP A 13 2.24 1.39 9.54
C ASP A 13 1.79 0.28 8.60
N THR A 14 2.74 -0.39 7.93
CA THR A 14 2.41 -1.53 7.07
C THR A 14 1.83 -2.67 7.90
N ARG A 15 2.48 -2.99 9.02
CA ARG A 15 2.00 -4.06 9.90
C ARG A 15 0.59 -3.78 10.42
N ASN A 16 0.36 -2.53 10.85
CA ASN A 16 -0.96 -2.13 11.36
C ASN A 16 -2.03 -2.24 10.28
N THR A 17 -1.70 -1.82 9.05
CA THR A 17 -2.61 -1.91 7.92
C THR A 17 -3.00 -3.36 7.64
N LEU A 18 -2.02 -4.25 7.64
CA LEU A 18 -2.28 -5.69 7.40
C LEU A 18 -3.16 -6.29 8.49
N GLU A 19 -2.96 -5.90 9.75
CA GLU A 19 -3.80 -6.37 10.85
C GLU A 19 -5.24 -5.89 10.71
N ILE A 20 -5.42 -4.63 10.32
CA ILE A 20 -6.76 -4.06 10.11
C ILE A 20 -7.47 -4.81 8.99
N LEU A 21 -6.80 -5.05 7.88
CA LEU A 21 -7.39 -5.74 6.73
C LEU A 21 -7.74 -7.20 7.03
N LYS A 22 -6.98 -7.83 7.91
CA LYS A 22 -7.23 -9.22 8.32
C LYS A 22 -8.63 -9.40 8.89
N GLY A 23 -9.13 -8.40 9.63
CA GLY A 23 -10.44 -8.48 10.25
C GLY A 23 -11.59 -8.09 9.33
N LYS A 24 -11.29 -7.80 8.06
CA LYS A 24 -12.29 -7.35 7.10
C LYS A 24 -12.53 -8.40 6.03
N ASP A 25 -13.69 -8.28 5.37
CA ASP A 25 -14.07 -9.19 4.29
C ASP A 25 -13.42 -8.75 2.99
N VAL A 26 -12.09 -8.82 2.94
CA VAL A 26 -11.31 -8.48 1.75
C VAL A 26 -10.23 -9.52 1.54
N GLU A 27 -9.88 -9.69 0.29
CA GLU A 27 -8.71 -10.49 -0.09
C GLU A 27 -7.54 -9.54 -0.21
N SER A 28 -6.52 -9.71 0.60
CA SER A 28 -5.34 -8.85 0.55
C SER A 28 -4.12 -9.62 0.08
N GLU A 29 -3.31 -8.97 -0.75
CA GLU A 29 -2.05 -9.51 -1.23
C GLU A 29 -0.95 -8.57 -0.80
N PHE A 30 0.05 -9.10 -0.09
CA PHE A 30 1.13 -8.28 0.46
C PHE A 30 2.40 -8.46 -0.35
N PHE A 31 2.93 -7.34 -0.87
CA PHE A 31 4.22 -7.30 -1.53
C PHE A 31 5.23 -6.68 -0.58
N ASN A 32 6.11 -7.52 -0.03
CA ASN A 32 7.09 -7.08 0.98
C ASN A 32 8.39 -6.66 0.30
N LEU A 33 8.57 -5.36 0.16
CA LEU A 33 9.74 -4.82 -0.55
C LEU A 33 11.06 -5.08 0.17
N SER A 34 11.00 -5.46 1.45
CA SER A 34 12.20 -5.77 2.22
C SER A 34 12.70 -7.20 2.00
N GLU A 35 11.88 -8.07 1.40
CA GLU A 35 12.23 -9.46 1.19
C GLU A 35 12.21 -9.91 -0.26
N ASP A 36 11.58 -9.12 -1.14
CA ASP A 36 11.34 -9.53 -2.52
C ASP A 36 11.69 -8.40 -3.47
N LEU A 37 12.65 -8.66 -4.36
CA LEU A 37 13.09 -7.66 -5.34
C LEU A 37 11.97 -7.29 -6.32
N SER A 38 11.07 -8.23 -6.63
CA SER A 38 9.92 -7.93 -7.49
C SER A 38 9.01 -6.90 -6.83
N ALA A 39 8.81 -7.04 -5.52
CA ALA A 39 8.00 -6.10 -4.75
C ALA A 39 8.68 -4.74 -4.71
N LEU A 40 10.00 -4.71 -4.54
CA LEU A 40 10.76 -3.46 -4.54
C LEU A 40 10.65 -2.75 -5.88
N LYS A 41 10.76 -3.49 -6.99
CA LYS A 41 10.62 -2.91 -8.33
C LYS A 41 9.24 -2.34 -8.55
N LYS A 42 8.21 -3.03 -8.10
CA LYS A 42 6.82 -2.57 -8.19
C LYS A 42 6.63 -1.27 -7.42
N TYR A 43 7.17 -1.22 -6.20
CA TYR A 43 7.14 -0.04 -5.37
C TYR A 43 7.83 1.14 -6.06
N LEU A 44 9.04 0.91 -6.58
CA LEU A 44 9.80 1.98 -7.25
C LEU A 44 9.06 2.53 -8.46
N HIS A 45 8.39 1.65 -9.22
CA HIS A 45 7.59 2.08 -10.36
C HIS A 45 6.53 3.10 -9.92
N TYR A 46 5.78 2.79 -8.87
CA TYR A 46 4.75 3.71 -8.36
C TYR A 46 5.37 5.00 -7.82
N ARG A 47 6.46 4.86 -7.07
CA ARG A 47 7.12 6.02 -6.46
C ARG A 47 7.60 7.01 -7.51
N GLU A 48 8.09 6.50 -8.64
CA GLU A 48 8.64 7.35 -9.72
C GLU A 48 7.58 7.93 -10.64
N THR A 49 6.42 7.30 -10.74
CA THR A 49 5.42 7.69 -11.76
C THR A 49 4.13 8.28 -11.21
N GLU A 50 3.75 7.96 -9.98
CA GLU A 50 2.46 8.42 -9.44
C GLU A 50 2.56 9.81 -8.82
N ASN A 51 1.57 10.65 -9.14
CA ASN A 51 1.52 12.00 -8.60
C ASN A 51 1.40 12.04 -7.08
N MET A 52 0.77 11.05 -6.50
CA MET A 52 0.61 10.96 -5.05
C MET A 52 1.96 10.84 -4.32
N TYR A 53 3.02 10.45 -5.04
CA TYR A 53 4.36 10.31 -4.48
C TYR A 53 5.20 11.59 -4.61
N GLU A 54 4.68 12.64 -5.22
CA GLU A 54 5.44 13.87 -5.45
C GLU A 54 6.06 14.43 -4.17
N GLU A 55 5.26 14.57 -3.12
CA GLU A 55 5.76 15.07 -1.85
C GLU A 55 6.72 14.09 -1.18
N VAL A 56 6.46 12.80 -1.33
CA VAL A 56 7.33 11.75 -0.79
C VAL A 56 8.70 11.84 -1.44
N ARG A 57 8.75 11.96 -2.77
CA ARG A 57 10.03 12.10 -3.51
C ARG A 57 10.78 13.34 -3.07
N LYS A 58 10.07 14.46 -2.93
CA LYS A 58 10.63 15.74 -2.53
C LYS A 58 11.31 15.68 -1.17
N ASN A 59 10.66 14.97 -0.24
CA ASN A 59 11.13 14.93 1.15
C ASN A 59 12.05 13.74 1.44
N GLY A 60 12.34 12.92 0.42
CA GLY A 60 13.20 11.76 0.58
C GLY A 60 12.57 10.64 1.39
N GLY A 61 11.24 10.64 1.50
CA GLY A 61 10.53 9.62 2.26
C GLY A 61 10.32 8.34 1.47
N ILE A 62 9.74 7.35 2.13
CA ILE A 62 9.46 6.05 1.52
C ILE A 62 8.03 5.98 1.01
N GLY A 63 7.07 6.43 1.82
CA GLY A 63 5.65 6.43 1.44
C GLY A 63 5.04 5.06 1.36
N ILE A 64 5.11 4.28 2.44
CA ILE A 64 4.47 2.97 2.55
C ILE A 64 3.64 2.92 3.82
N PRO A 65 2.61 2.09 3.88
CA PRO A 65 2.19 1.19 2.80
C PRO A 65 1.43 1.92 1.70
N LEU A 66 1.55 1.42 0.47
CA LEU A 66 0.72 1.84 -0.65
C LEU A 66 -0.35 0.79 -0.82
N LEU A 67 -1.60 1.24 -0.87
CA LEU A 67 -2.76 0.36 -1.03
C LEU A 67 -3.32 0.56 -2.43
N VAL A 68 -3.42 -0.52 -3.19
CA VAL A 68 -3.95 -0.48 -4.55
C VAL A 68 -5.18 -1.36 -4.60
N LEU A 69 -6.31 -0.78 -4.97
CA LEU A 69 -7.57 -1.49 -5.06
C LEU A 69 -7.77 -2.00 -6.49
N GLU A 70 -8.62 -3.00 -6.64
CA GLU A 70 -8.86 -3.62 -7.95
C GLU A 70 -9.50 -2.66 -8.97
N ASP A 71 -10.12 -1.57 -8.51
CA ASP A 71 -10.67 -0.54 -9.41
C ASP A 71 -9.63 0.50 -9.84
N GLY A 72 -8.38 0.32 -9.42
CA GLY A 72 -7.29 1.23 -9.77
C GLY A 72 -7.04 2.34 -8.76
N THR A 73 -7.86 2.43 -7.72
CA THR A 73 -7.67 3.43 -6.65
C THR A 73 -6.37 3.13 -5.91
N LYS A 74 -5.58 4.17 -5.65
CA LYS A 74 -4.34 4.08 -4.90
C LYS A 74 -4.39 5.04 -3.73
N THR A 75 -3.99 4.59 -2.55
CA THR A 75 -4.01 5.42 -1.35
C THR A 75 -2.97 4.96 -0.35
N PHE A 76 -2.52 5.88 0.50
CA PHE A 76 -1.64 5.57 1.63
C PHE A 76 -2.44 5.27 2.90
N ASP A 77 -3.76 5.51 2.87
CA ASP A 77 -4.60 5.47 4.07
C ASP A 77 -5.58 4.30 4.02
N VAL A 78 -5.41 3.36 4.95
CA VAL A 78 -6.30 2.20 5.03
C VAL A 78 -7.76 2.62 5.29
N ASN A 79 -7.97 3.77 5.91
CA ASN A 79 -9.34 4.26 6.15
C ASN A 79 -10.10 4.55 4.86
N GLU A 80 -9.37 4.95 3.80
CA GLU A 80 -9.98 5.15 2.49
C GLU A 80 -10.50 3.82 1.93
N VAL A 81 -9.75 2.74 2.16
CA VAL A 81 -10.18 1.40 1.75
C VAL A 81 -11.41 0.98 2.53
N LEU A 82 -11.40 1.21 3.84
CA LEU A 82 -12.52 0.82 4.70
C LEU A 82 -13.81 1.53 4.32
N LYS A 83 -13.71 2.80 3.92
CA LYS A 83 -14.87 3.56 3.45
C LYS A 83 -15.49 2.92 2.21
N LYS A 84 -14.67 2.43 1.32
CA LYS A 84 -15.16 1.75 0.10
C LYS A 84 -15.84 0.43 0.41
N LEU A 85 -15.44 -0.23 1.48
CA LEU A 85 -16.03 -1.51 1.90
C LEU A 85 -17.39 -1.33 2.55
N GLU A 86 -17.69 -0.15 3.06
CA GLU A 86 -18.94 0.14 3.77
C GLU A 86 -20.15 0.34 2.85
N LYS A 87 -19.96 0.28 1.58
CA LYS A 87 -21.05 0.46 0.60
C LYS A 87 -21.96 -0.72 0.50
#